data_190f170e6cc9e0e0f26521ae82187080
#
_entry.id   190f170e6cc9e0e0f26521ae82187080
#
_cell.length_a   1.000
_cell.length_b   1.000
_cell.length_c   1.000
_cell.angle_alpha   90.00
_cell.angle_beta   90.00
_cell.angle_gamma   90.00
#
_symmetry.space_group_name_H-M   'P 1'
#
loop_
_entity.id
_entity.type
_entity.pdbx_description
1 polymer ?
#
loop_
_entity_poly.entity_id
_entity_poly.type
_entity_poly.pdbx_seq_one_letter_code
_entity_poly.pdbx_strand_id
1 'polypeptide(L)'
;CGGSSSSTAPTEVVQLRWFVGLGTGTDVETQVPVQQEVVDAWNAANPNIQVTLEVVPNADAKNTLLTQNAAGNPPDVVGPAGVAGSNGFYGQWLDLAPLISDANYDLSQFPAAAVEAFAVGGQGQLGLPFASFPSFMYFRPSLFEEAGLNLPPTTYGDQYEMPDGMMVDWSWDTIREIGMLLTVDSAGKDATEAGFNPKKIVQYGYAQPWNGAPEWASWFTPGQFLQSDGKTIAAPDGWVDAWQWYNDAAFKDYFMPNADTSALEEWGQGNAFPTGKIAMGQSYTWYTCCLGDVLGEDWNIAPTPSNNGTISNDLNADTFRISAGSKHPKEAFEFMTYLLGEASAKLLVIYGGMPARAADQDAFFATLDEKFPQGVNWDIAKASYANATTPSAEAYIPNYLKARDYIYSDFTPKLTKAALNVSDYVTNTFLPALQAIADEAE
;
A
#
# COMPACT_ATOMS: atom_id res chain seq x y z
N CYS A 1 -48.82 51.98 2.28
CA CYS A 1 -48.31 50.82 1.60
C CYS A 1 -46.79 50.85 1.73
N GLY A 2 -46.25 50.22 2.77
CA GLY A 2 -44.79 50.05 2.99
C GLY A 2 -44.41 48.68 2.54
N GLY A 3 -43.73 48.57 1.44
CA GLY A 3 -43.09 47.34 1.00
C GLY A 3 -41.80 47.13 1.79
N SER A 4 -41.78 46.15 2.70
CA SER A 4 -40.53 45.66 3.31
C SER A 4 -39.79 44.85 2.27
N SER A 5 -38.78 45.43 1.65
CA SER A 5 -37.77 44.70 0.92
C SER A 5 -36.89 44.03 1.95
N SER A 6 -37.05 42.72 2.15
CA SER A 6 -36.09 41.88 2.86
C SER A 6 -34.81 41.85 2.01
N SER A 7 -33.82 42.65 2.38
CA SER A 7 -32.47 42.49 1.89
C SER A 7 -31.93 41.20 2.52
N THR A 8 -31.90 40.09 1.78
CA THR A 8 -31.06 38.96 2.10
C THR A 8 -29.62 39.45 2.11
N ALA A 9 -28.99 39.42 3.27
CA ALA A 9 -27.55 39.64 3.38
C ALA A 9 -26.84 38.68 2.39
N PRO A 10 -25.77 39.12 1.70
CA PRO A 10 -25.00 38.22 0.84
C PRO A 10 -24.55 37.03 1.69
N THR A 11 -24.89 35.84 1.27
CA THR A 11 -24.36 34.63 1.92
C THR A 11 -22.84 34.69 1.75
N GLU A 12 -22.11 34.68 2.84
CA GLU A 12 -20.64 34.70 2.81
C GLU A 12 -20.16 33.45 2.08
N VAL A 13 -19.30 33.64 1.08
CA VAL A 13 -18.76 32.54 0.28
C VAL A 13 -17.71 31.82 1.12
N VAL A 14 -17.93 30.54 1.38
CA VAL A 14 -16.97 29.69 2.08
C VAL A 14 -15.75 29.45 1.20
N GLN A 15 -14.55 29.65 1.77
CA GLN A 15 -13.28 29.40 1.11
C GLN A 15 -12.63 28.17 1.71
N LEU A 16 -12.39 27.16 0.90
CA LEU A 16 -11.70 25.91 1.29
C LEU A 16 -10.34 25.83 0.61
N ARG A 17 -9.43 25.13 1.25
CA ARG A 17 -8.13 24.78 0.70
C ARG A 17 -8.00 23.26 0.59
N TRP A 18 -7.66 22.78 -0.62
CA TRP A 18 -7.32 21.39 -0.86
C TRP A 18 -5.80 21.24 -1.01
N PHE A 19 -5.17 20.61 0.00
CA PHE A 19 -3.73 20.38 0.06
C PHE A 19 -3.37 19.02 -0.54
N VAL A 20 -2.45 19.00 -1.49
CA VAL A 20 -1.90 17.82 -2.16
C VAL A 20 -0.40 17.77 -1.94
N GLY A 21 0.15 16.61 -1.53
CA GLY A 21 1.59 16.46 -1.32
C GLY A 21 2.01 15.27 -0.49
N LEU A 22 1.12 14.69 0.33
CA LEU A 22 1.44 13.56 1.22
C LEU A 22 1.40 12.18 0.54
N GLY A 23 1.08 12.13 -0.74
CA GLY A 23 0.98 10.92 -1.54
C GLY A 23 1.18 11.24 -3.02
N THR A 24 0.36 10.64 -3.87
CA THR A 24 0.30 10.99 -5.30
C THR A 24 -0.26 12.40 -5.52
N GLY A 25 -0.15 12.94 -6.73
CA GLY A 25 -0.78 14.21 -7.12
C GLY A 25 0.17 15.40 -7.26
N THR A 26 1.48 15.19 -7.13
CA THR A 26 2.48 16.28 -7.20
C THR A 26 3.15 16.42 -8.57
N ASP A 27 2.82 15.58 -9.53
CA ASP A 27 3.34 15.70 -10.89
C ASP A 27 2.74 16.93 -11.59
N VAL A 28 3.59 17.89 -11.90
CA VAL A 28 3.18 19.21 -12.43
C VAL A 28 2.69 19.12 -13.86
N GLU A 29 3.14 18.16 -14.64
CA GLU A 29 2.82 18.02 -16.06
C GLU A 29 1.53 17.26 -16.28
N THR A 30 1.30 16.18 -15.52
CA THR A 30 0.22 15.23 -15.77
C THR A 30 -0.91 15.29 -14.73
N GLN A 31 -0.60 15.48 -13.45
CA GLN A 31 -1.56 15.36 -12.36
C GLN A 31 -2.17 16.74 -11.96
N VAL A 32 -1.32 17.76 -11.81
CA VAL A 32 -1.78 19.08 -11.35
C VAL A 32 -2.81 19.73 -12.29
N PRO A 33 -2.66 19.69 -13.64
CA PRO A 33 -3.67 20.25 -14.53
C PRO A 33 -5.06 19.60 -14.35
N VAL A 34 -5.10 18.28 -14.16
CA VAL A 34 -6.37 17.55 -13.98
C VAL A 34 -7.00 17.87 -12.62
N GLN A 35 -6.21 18.02 -11.57
CA GLN A 35 -6.68 18.47 -10.26
C GLN A 35 -7.27 19.89 -10.34
N GLN A 36 -6.63 20.79 -11.09
CA GLN A 36 -7.15 22.14 -11.29
C GLN A 36 -8.49 22.11 -12.06
N GLU A 37 -8.63 21.28 -13.09
CA GLU A 37 -9.91 21.09 -13.78
C GLU A 37 -11.02 20.58 -12.85
N VAL A 38 -10.69 19.68 -11.91
CA VAL A 38 -11.62 19.19 -10.89
C VAL A 38 -12.06 20.31 -9.97
N VAL A 39 -11.14 21.16 -9.52
CA VAL A 39 -11.45 22.34 -8.70
C VAL A 39 -12.29 23.36 -9.47
N ASP A 40 -11.94 23.64 -10.71
CA ASP A 40 -12.68 24.59 -11.54
C ASP A 40 -14.13 24.14 -11.80
N ALA A 41 -14.33 22.83 -12.02
CA ALA A 41 -15.65 22.23 -12.18
C ALA A 41 -16.48 22.35 -10.89
N TRP A 42 -15.88 22.05 -9.72
CA TRP A 42 -16.54 22.24 -8.43
C TRP A 42 -16.93 23.69 -8.20
N ASN A 43 -16.01 24.62 -8.39
CA ASN A 43 -16.22 26.05 -8.16
C ASN A 43 -17.31 26.62 -9.05
N ALA A 44 -17.40 26.16 -10.29
CA ALA A 44 -18.47 26.56 -11.21
C ALA A 44 -19.86 26.06 -10.77
N ALA A 45 -19.91 24.84 -10.22
CA ALA A 45 -21.15 24.22 -9.75
C ALA A 45 -21.59 24.74 -8.36
N ASN A 46 -20.64 25.19 -7.53
CA ASN A 46 -20.88 25.56 -6.13
C ASN A 46 -20.44 27.01 -5.83
N PRO A 47 -21.20 28.05 -6.29
CA PRO A 47 -20.75 29.41 -6.16
C PRO A 47 -20.61 29.91 -4.71
N ASN A 48 -21.21 29.22 -3.74
CA ASN A 48 -21.14 29.56 -2.31
C ASN A 48 -20.00 28.84 -1.57
N ILE A 49 -19.32 27.85 -2.20
CA ILE A 49 -18.21 27.05 -1.63
C ILE A 49 -17.11 26.99 -2.67
N GLN A 50 -16.09 27.82 -2.49
CA GLN A 50 -14.97 27.90 -3.42
C GLN A 50 -13.75 27.19 -2.86
N VAL A 51 -13.08 26.42 -3.70
CA VAL A 51 -11.89 25.64 -3.34
C VAL A 51 -10.67 26.21 -4.05
N THR A 52 -9.55 26.29 -3.32
CA THR A 52 -8.23 26.61 -3.86
C THR A 52 -7.35 25.36 -3.75
N LEU A 53 -6.74 24.94 -4.86
CA LEU A 53 -5.76 23.87 -4.91
C LEU A 53 -4.42 24.37 -4.40
N GLU A 54 -3.83 23.63 -3.44
CA GLU A 54 -2.50 23.87 -2.89
C GLU A 54 -1.63 22.62 -3.11
N VAL A 55 -0.73 22.63 -4.08
CA VAL A 55 0.16 21.51 -4.37
C VAL A 55 1.54 21.81 -3.80
N VAL A 56 2.05 20.90 -2.97
CA VAL A 56 3.37 20.99 -2.36
C VAL A 56 4.18 19.75 -2.74
N PRO A 57 5.42 19.90 -3.22
CA PRO A 57 6.28 18.76 -3.53
C PRO A 57 6.35 17.76 -2.35
N ASN A 58 6.31 16.46 -2.64
CA ASN A 58 6.25 15.42 -1.60
C ASN A 58 7.35 15.55 -0.55
N ALA A 59 8.58 15.92 -0.97
CA ALA A 59 9.70 16.11 -0.05
C ALA A 59 9.46 17.21 1.01
N ASP A 60 8.65 18.22 0.70
CA ASP A 60 8.39 19.38 1.57
C ASP A 60 7.02 19.32 2.25
N ALA A 61 6.12 18.49 1.73
CA ALA A 61 4.70 18.51 2.11
C ALA A 61 4.46 18.27 3.59
N LYS A 62 5.18 17.32 4.20
CA LYS A 62 5.08 17.01 5.62
C LYS A 62 5.41 18.23 6.48
N ASN A 63 6.54 18.88 6.22
CA ASN A 63 7.00 20.02 7.00
C ASN A 63 6.11 21.25 6.79
N THR A 64 5.61 21.43 5.57
CA THR A 64 4.65 22.48 5.23
C THR A 64 3.36 22.31 6.01
N LEU A 65 2.77 21.10 5.99
CA LEU A 65 1.53 20.83 6.71
C LEU A 65 1.70 20.98 8.23
N LEU A 66 2.81 20.48 8.81
CA LEU A 66 3.12 20.67 10.23
C LEU A 66 3.19 22.16 10.59
N THR A 67 3.83 22.96 9.75
CA THR A 67 3.95 24.42 9.95
C THR A 67 2.58 25.11 9.89
N GLN A 68 1.75 24.77 8.92
CA GLN A 68 0.41 25.34 8.78
C GLN A 68 -0.50 24.96 9.97
N ASN A 69 -0.42 23.70 10.43
CA ASN A 69 -1.16 23.23 11.60
C ASN A 69 -0.73 23.98 12.88
N ALA A 70 0.58 24.10 13.09
CA ALA A 70 1.14 24.83 14.24
C ALA A 70 0.78 26.33 14.23
N ALA A 71 0.64 26.93 13.06
CA ALA A 71 0.21 28.33 12.89
C ALA A 71 -1.31 28.50 13.09
N GLY A 72 -2.08 27.44 13.32
CA GLY A 72 -3.53 27.49 13.45
C GLY A 72 -4.28 27.81 12.14
N ASN A 73 -3.63 27.56 11.00
CA ASN A 73 -4.18 27.76 9.65
C ASN A 73 -4.01 26.50 8.78
N PRO A 74 -4.56 25.35 9.23
CA PRO A 74 -4.48 24.11 8.44
C PRO A 74 -5.30 24.26 7.13
N PRO A 75 -4.97 23.45 6.10
CA PRO A 75 -5.86 23.27 4.95
C PRO A 75 -7.13 22.53 5.40
N ASP A 76 -8.23 22.66 4.65
CA ASP A 76 -9.50 22.02 5.00
C ASP A 76 -9.50 20.54 4.61
N VAL A 77 -9.13 20.25 3.35
CA VAL A 77 -9.04 18.89 2.80
C VAL A 77 -7.59 18.57 2.44
N VAL A 78 -7.12 17.42 2.84
CA VAL A 78 -5.75 16.92 2.58
C VAL A 78 -5.81 15.56 1.89
N GLY A 79 -5.11 15.44 0.80
CA GLY A 79 -5.01 14.17 0.06
C GLY A 79 -4.98 14.34 -1.47
N PRO A 80 -4.82 13.22 -2.21
CA PRO A 80 -4.83 11.86 -1.69
C PRO A 80 -3.58 11.55 -0.87
N ALA A 81 -3.74 10.73 0.16
CA ALA A 81 -2.67 10.31 1.04
C ALA A 81 -2.92 8.88 1.54
N GLY A 82 -1.88 8.07 1.52
CA GLY A 82 -1.90 6.74 2.11
C GLY A 82 -2.01 6.79 3.64
N VAL A 83 -2.33 5.63 4.22
CA VAL A 83 -2.40 5.47 5.68
C VAL A 83 -1.07 5.90 6.31
N ALA A 84 0.04 5.42 5.77
CA ALA A 84 1.40 5.77 6.24
C ALA A 84 1.67 7.28 6.23
N GLY A 85 1.29 8.00 5.15
CA GLY A 85 1.47 9.45 5.04
C GLY A 85 0.62 10.23 6.03
N SER A 86 -0.61 9.77 6.29
CA SER A 86 -1.57 10.45 7.16
C SER A 86 -1.39 10.13 8.65
N ASN A 87 -0.90 8.95 9.02
CA ASN A 87 -0.65 8.58 10.42
C ASN A 87 0.39 9.48 11.11
N GLY A 88 1.28 10.12 10.34
CA GLY A 88 2.22 11.11 10.87
C GLY A 88 1.58 12.37 11.48
N PHE A 89 0.28 12.56 11.25
CA PHE A 89 -0.51 13.70 11.74
C PHE A 89 -1.60 13.24 12.71
N TYR A 90 -1.31 12.22 13.51
CA TYR A 90 -2.23 11.70 14.50
C TYR A 90 -2.74 12.82 15.42
N GLY A 91 -4.05 12.81 15.74
CA GLY A 91 -4.70 13.86 16.52
C GLY A 91 -5.00 15.17 15.76
N GLN A 92 -4.59 15.29 14.50
CA GLN A 92 -4.80 16.50 13.68
C GLN A 92 -5.90 16.33 12.62
N TRP A 93 -6.53 15.15 12.56
CA TRP A 93 -7.61 14.83 11.64
C TRP A 93 -8.97 14.88 12.32
N LEU A 94 -9.99 15.29 11.58
CA LEU A 94 -11.37 15.28 12.04
C LEU A 94 -11.95 13.86 12.00
N ASP A 95 -12.69 13.49 13.03
CA ASP A 95 -13.55 12.30 12.99
C ASP A 95 -14.73 12.56 12.04
N LEU A 96 -14.80 11.78 10.98
CA LEU A 96 -15.82 11.91 9.94
C LEU A 96 -17.15 11.23 10.30
N ALA A 97 -17.20 10.39 11.34
CA ALA A 97 -18.40 9.63 11.68
C ALA A 97 -19.66 10.49 11.87
N PRO A 98 -19.60 11.67 12.54
CA PRO A 98 -20.76 12.56 12.61
C PRO A 98 -21.20 13.10 11.24
N LEU A 99 -20.24 13.48 10.38
CA LEU A 99 -20.55 14.03 9.04
C LEU A 99 -21.11 12.95 8.11
N ILE A 100 -20.58 11.74 8.17
CA ILE A 100 -21.10 10.57 7.44
C ILE A 100 -22.56 10.33 7.83
N SER A 101 -22.88 10.36 9.13
CA SER A 101 -24.23 10.17 9.65
C SER A 101 -25.17 11.31 9.22
N ASP A 102 -24.75 12.56 9.38
CA ASP A 102 -25.55 13.75 9.04
C ASP A 102 -25.88 13.82 7.54
N ALA A 103 -24.92 13.45 6.71
CA ALA A 103 -25.09 13.41 5.25
C ALA A 103 -25.79 12.15 4.75
N ASN A 104 -26.04 11.14 5.59
CA ASN A 104 -26.48 9.80 5.21
C ASN A 104 -25.59 9.21 4.11
N TYR A 105 -24.27 9.40 4.20
CA TYR A 105 -23.34 8.93 3.19
C TYR A 105 -23.26 7.39 3.19
N ASP A 106 -23.52 6.79 2.04
CA ASP A 106 -23.59 5.33 1.90
C ASP A 106 -22.20 4.71 1.88
N LEU A 107 -21.83 4.02 2.97
CA LEU A 107 -20.57 3.28 3.07
C LEU A 107 -20.62 1.89 2.44
N SER A 108 -21.82 1.36 2.10
CA SER A 108 -21.96 0.01 1.52
C SER A 108 -21.38 -0.10 0.10
N GLN A 109 -21.08 1.03 -0.53
CA GLN A 109 -20.39 1.09 -1.82
C GLN A 109 -18.91 0.65 -1.75
N PHE A 110 -18.36 0.48 -0.54
CA PHE A 110 -16.98 0.05 -0.29
C PHE A 110 -16.94 -1.28 0.47
N PRO A 111 -15.93 -2.14 0.27
CA PRO A 111 -15.67 -3.25 1.18
C PRO A 111 -15.44 -2.74 2.62
N ALA A 112 -15.96 -3.49 3.60
CA ALA A 112 -15.87 -3.11 5.01
C ALA A 112 -14.40 -2.91 5.46
N ALA A 113 -13.49 -3.80 5.05
CA ALA A 113 -12.06 -3.70 5.36
C ALA A 113 -11.43 -2.41 4.83
N ALA A 114 -11.84 -1.92 3.64
CA ALA A 114 -11.33 -0.68 3.09
C ALA A 114 -11.79 0.55 3.89
N VAL A 115 -13.01 0.53 4.45
CA VAL A 115 -13.49 1.58 5.37
C VAL A 115 -12.74 1.51 6.70
N GLU A 116 -12.60 0.29 7.25
CA GLU A 116 -11.95 0.04 8.53
C GLU A 116 -10.46 0.44 8.52
N ALA A 117 -9.77 0.33 7.38
CA ALA A 117 -8.38 0.75 7.23
C ALA A 117 -8.12 2.22 7.62
N PHE A 118 -9.15 3.07 7.60
CA PHE A 118 -9.07 4.47 7.99
C PHE A 118 -9.69 4.78 9.35
N ALA A 119 -10.18 3.78 10.06
CA ALA A 119 -10.61 3.91 11.44
C ALA A 119 -9.41 3.80 12.38
N VAL A 120 -9.27 4.74 13.31
CA VAL A 120 -8.19 4.75 14.28
C VAL A 120 -8.78 4.73 15.70
N GLY A 121 -8.36 3.76 16.49
CA GLY A 121 -8.84 3.59 17.87
C GLY A 121 -8.70 4.87 18.70
N GLY A 122 -9.79 5.30 19.32
CA GLY A 122 -9.85 6.53 20.12
C GLY A 122 -9.94 7.84 19.33
N GLN A 123 -9.87 7.80 17.98
CA GLN A 123 -9.97 8.99 17.12
C GLN A 123 -11.14 8.96 16.12
N GLY A 124 -11.70 7.79 15.84
CA GLY A 124 -12.85 7.63 14.95
C GLY A 124 -12.49 7.30 13.51
N GLN A 125 -13.38 7.62 12.58
CA GLN A 125 -13.23 7.40 11.14
C GLN A 125 -12.51 8.60 10.51
N LEU A 126 -11.21 8.48 10.28
CA LEU A 126 -10.37 9.61 9.88
C LEU A 126 -10.26 9.82 8.36
N GLY A 127 -10.82 8.94 7.56
CA GLY A 127 -10.82 9.03 6.11
C GLY A 127 -11.84 8.08 5.50
N LEU A 128 -12.02 8.15 4.19
CA LEU A 128 -12.87 7.26 3.41
C LEU A 128 -12.09 6.71 2.22
N PRO A 129 -12.38 5.46 1.77
CA PRO A 129 -11.65 4.85 0.67
C PRO A 129 -11.76 5.67 -0.62
N PHE A 130 -10.62 5.94 -1.25
CA PHE A 130 -10.52 6.61 -2.55
C PHE A 130 -9.86 5.71 -3.58
N ALA A 131 -8.56 5.45 -3.43
CA ALA A 131 -7.81 4.49 -4.21
C ALA A 131 -7.45 3.30 -3.33
N SER A 132 -7.48 2.11 -3.89
CA SER A 132 -7.12 0.87 -3.21
C SER A 132 -6.07 0.13 -4.01
N PHE A 133 -5.17 -0.53 -3.30
CA PHE A 133 -4.06 -1.26 -3.88
C PHE A 133 -3.98 -2.64 -3.23
N PRO A 134 -4.78 -3.60 -3.70
CA PRO A 134 -4.71 -4.98 -3.23
C PRO A 134 -3.35 -5.60 -3.53
N SER A 135 -2.93 -6.55 -2.69
CA SER A 135 -1.67 -7.28 -2.83
C SER A 135 -1.85 -8.63 -3.50
N PHE A 136 -0.84 -9.05 -4.24
CA PHE A 136 -0.76 -10.35 -4.91
C PHE A 136 0.67 -10.67 -5.33
N MET A 137 0.91 -11.90 -5.78
CA MET A 137 2.21 -12.34 -6.27
C MET A 137 2.38 -11.93 -7.73
N TYR A 138 3.44 -11.20 -8.07
CA TYR A 138 3.93 -11.01 -9.44
C TYR A 138 4.82 -12.18 -9.80
N PHE A 139 4.75 -12.67 -11.03
CA PHE A 139 5.63 -13.73 -11.53
C PHE A 139 5.96 -13.57 -13.00
N ARG A 140 7.04 -14.23 -13.45
CA ARG A 140 7.49 -14.26 -14.83
C ARG A 140 7.23 -15.63 -15.44
N PRO A 141 6.27 -15.76 -16.37
CA PRO A 141 5.95 -17.03 -17.02
C PRO A 141 7.16 -17.71 -17.68
N SER A 142 8.01 -16.95 -18.38
CA SER A 142 9.17 -17.53 -19.09
C SER A 142 10.12 -18.28 -18.17
N LEU A 143 10.37 -17.79 -16.94
CA LEU A 143 11.30 -18.45 -16.02
C LEU A 143 10.71 -19.74 -15.42
N PHE A 144 9.40 -19.82 -15.25
CA PHE A 144 8.72 -21.07 -14.88
C PHE A 144 8.82 -22.10 -16.00
N GLU A 145 8.55 -21.69 -17.26
CA GLU A 145 8.65 -22.56 -18.43
C GLU A 145 10.07 -23.08 -18.65
N GLU A 146 11.08 -22.20 -18.54
CA GLU A 146 12.50 -22.57 -18.64
C GLU A 146 12.93 -23.59 -17.57
N ALA A 147 12.38 -23.49 -16.36
CA ALA A 147 12.63 -24.44 -15.28
C ALA A 147 11.78 -25.72 -15.39
N GLY A 148 10.86 -25.81 -16.35
CA GLY A 148 9.92 -26.94 -16.47
C GLY A 148 8.88 -27.00 -15.36
N LEU A 149 8.55 -25.86 -14.75
CA LEU A 149 7.56 -25.73 -13.69
C LEU A 149 6.21 -25.33 -14.27
N ASN A 150 5.14 -25.79 -13.65
CA ASN A 150 3.80 -25.28 -13.93
C ASN A 150 3.69 -23.81 -13.53
N LEU A 151 2.83 -23.05 -14.21
CA LEU A 151 2.56 -21.66 -13.81
C LEU A 151 1.78 -21.61 -12.49
N PRO A 152 1.90 -20.53 -11.70
CA PRO A 152 1.12 -20.32 -10.49
C PRO A 152 -0.39 -20.42 -10.71
N PRO A 153 -1.18 -20.72 -9.66
CA PRO A 153 -2.63 -20.75 -9.75
C PRO A 153 -3.22 -19.43 -10.24
N THR A 154 -4.36 -19.49 -10.90
CA THR A 154 -5.09 -18.33 -11.42
C THR A 154 -6.28 -17.92 -10.56
N THR A 155 -6.59 -18.69 -9.51
CA THR A 155 -7.73 -18.47 -8.62
C THR A 155 -7.32 -18.76 -7.18
N TYR A 156 -7.83 -17.98 -6.23
CA TYR A 156 -7.63 -18.23 -4.80
C TYR A 156 -8.22 -19.60 -4.39
N GLY A 157 -7.42 -20.38 -3.65
CA GLY A 157 -7.80 -21.70 -3.17
C GLY A 157 -7.46 -22.86 -4.12
N ASP A 158 -6.99 -22.57 -5.34
CA ASP A 158 -6.48 -23.61 -6.22
C ASP A 158 -5.14 -24.13 -5.73
N GLN A 159 -4.91 -25.44 -5.96
CA GLN A 159 -3.64 -26.07 -5.64
C GLN A 159 -2.61 -25.87 -6.78
N TYR A 160 -1.34 -26.01 -6.42
CA TYR A 160 -0.22 -25.98 -7.35
C TYR A 160 0.28 -27.42 -7.61
N GLU A 161 0.52 -27.75 -8.88
CA GLU A 161 1.10 -29.03 -9.26
C GLU A 161 2.63 -28.92 -9.31
N MET A 162 3.31 -29.65 -8.41
CA MET A 162 4.77 -29.76 -8.36
C MET A 162 5.30 -30.58 -9.54
N PRO A 163 6.62 -30.49 -9.91
CA PRO A 163 7.20 -31.21 -11.04
C PRO A 163 7.03 -32.74 -11.01
N ASP A 164 6.86 -33.31 -9.84
CA ASP A 164 6.63 -34.74 -9.64
C ASP A 164 5.14 -35.14 -9.76
N GLY A 165 4.26 -34.17 -10.06
CA GLY A 165 2.82 -34.36 -10.19
C GLY A 165 2.05 -34.30 -8.87
N MET A 166 2.71 -33.97 -7.76
CA MET A 166 2.04 -33.80 -6.46
C MET A 166 1.29 -32.48 -6.42
N MET A 167 0.02 -32.53 -6.04
CA MET A 167 -0.80 -31.34 -5.78
C MET A 167 -0.55 -30.84 -4.37
N VAL A 168 -0.14 -29.59 -4.24
CA VAL A 168 0.16 -28.94 -2.96
C VAL A 168 -0.61 -27.62 -2.84
N ASP A 169 -0.81 -27.15 -1.62
CA ASP A 169 -1.43 -25.84 -1.43
C ASP A 169 -0.51 -24.73 -1.96
N TRP A 170 -1.08 -23.71 -2.58
CA TRP A 170 -0.33 -22.50 -2.93
C TRP A 170 -0.04 -21.72 -1.64
N SER A 171 1.13 -21.96 -1.08
CA SER A 171 1.54 -21.50 0.25
C SER A 171 2.94 -20.92 0.25
N TRP A 172 3.32 -20.20 1.32
CA TRP A 172 4.67 -19.68 1.49
C TRP A 172 5.73 -20.79 1.54
N ASP A 173 5.38 -22.00 2.00
CA ASP A 173 6.26 -23.17 1.92
C ASP A 173 6.46 -23.57 0.45
N THR A 174 5.41 -23.62 -0.35
CA THR A 174 5.48 -23.87 -1.79
C THR A 174 6.31 -22.79 -2.51
N ILE A 175 6.13 -21.50 -2.18
CA ILE A 175 6.97 -20.42 -2.72
C ILE A 175 8.45 -20.64 -2.40
N ARG A 176 8.79 -21.13 -1.21
CA ARG A 176 10.17 -21.47 -0.85
C ARG A 176 10.72 -22.60 -1.72
N GLU A 177 9.97 -23.68 -1.90
CA GLU A 177 10.38 -24.83 -2.71
C GLU A 177 10.59 -24.46 -4.18
N ILE A 178 9.60 -23.84 -4.82
CA ILE A 178 9.73 -23.42 -6.23
C ILE A 178 10.72 -22.26 -6.38
N GLY A 179 10.86 -21.41 -5.37
CA GLY A 179 11.86 -20.35 -5.34
C GLY A 179 13.29 -20.89 -5.42
N MET A 180 13.58 -22.00 -4.72
CA MET A 180 14.88 -22.69 -4.83
C MET A 180 15.09 -23.32 -6.21
N LEU A 181 14.05 -23.94 -6.80
CA LEU A 181 14.11 -24.51 -8.14
C LEU A 181 14.31 -23.42 -9.24
N LEU A 182 13.79 -22.22 -9.01
CA LEU A 182 13.92 -21.06 -9.90
C LEU A 182 15.19 -20.23 -9.66
N THR A 183 16.00 -20.58 -8.66
CA THR A 183 17.26 -19.88 -8.35
C THR A 183 18.41 -20.61 -8.99
N VAL A 184 19.10 -19.96 -9.94
CA VAL A 184 20.10 -20.60 -10.78
C VAL A 184 21.46 -19.92 -10.62
N ASP A 185 22.53 -20.71 -10.50
CA ASP A 185 23.92 -20.24 -10.50
C ASP A 185 24.52 -20.13 -11.91
N SER A 186 25.71 -19.56 -12.02
CA SER A 186 26.41 -19.39 -13.30
C SER A 186 26.83 -20.69 -13.98
N ALA A 187 26.68 -21.85 -13.33
CA ALA A 187 26.91 -23.18 -13.90
C ALA A 187 25.59 -23.84 -14.37
N GLY A 188 24.45 -23.13 -14.23
CA GLY A 188 23.12 -23.62 -14.59
C GLY A 188 22.51 -24.58 -13.57
N LYS A 189 23.00 -24.59 -12.33
CA LYS A 189 22.46 -25.42 -11.24
C LYS A 189 21.44 -24.63 -10.45
N ASP A 190 20.33 -25.28 -10.11
CA ASP A 190 19.37 -24.69 -9.17
C ASP A 190 19.80 -24.84 -7.72
N ALA A 191 19.15 -24.11 -6.81
CA ALA A 191 19.54 -24.06 -5.40
C ALA A 191 19.32 -25.38 -4.63
N THR A 192 18.62 -26.37 -5.22
CA THR A 192 18.41 -27.70 -4.65
C THR A 192 19.49 -28.70 -5.07
N GLU A 193 20.27 -28.39 -6.11
CA GLU A 193 21.23 -29.30 -6.70
C GLU A 193 22.56 -29.35 -5.93
N ALA A 194 23.13 -30.55 -5.86
CA ALA A 194 24.49 -30.74 -5.32
C ALA A 194 25.54 -29.98 -6.13
N GLY A 195 26.27 -29.08 -5.45
CA GLY A 195 27.29 -28.21 -6.04
C GLY A 195 26.79 -26.89 -6.57
N PHE A 196 25.55 -26.52 -6.27
CA PHE A 196 25.08 -25.14 -6.41
C PHE A 196 26.01 -24.16 -5.69
N ASN A 197 26.27 -23.03 -6.32
CA ASN A 197 27.18 -22.03 -5.77
C ASN A 197 26.46 -20.72 -5.43
N PRO A 198 26.10 -20.48 -4.14
CA PRO A 198 25.35 -19.28 -3.73
C PRO A 198 26.12 -17.97 -3.90
N LYS A 199 27.43 -18.01 -4.25
CA LYS A 199 28.22 -16.82 -4.57
C LYS A 199 28.23 -16.46 -6.04
N LYS A 200 27.55 -17.23 -6.89
CA LYS A 200 27.53 -17.05 -8.34
C LYS A 200 26.11 -17.15 -8.91
N ILE A 201 25.13 -16.72 -8.15
CA ILE A 201 23.73 -16.72 -8.60
C ILE A 201 23.57 -15.70 -9.73
N VAL A 202 22.89 -16.12 -10.79
CA VAL A 202 22.57 -15.29 -11.98
C VAL A 202 21.07 -15.04 -12.11
N GLN A 203 20.24 -15.80 -11.39
CA GLN A 203 18.79 -15.68 -11.34
C GLN A 203 18.30 -16.07 -9.96
N TYR A 204 17.37 -15.30 -9.38
CA TYR A 204 16.71 -15.64 -8.12
C TYR A 204 15.26 -16.02 -8.33
N GLY A 205 14.75 -16.96 -7.55
CA GLY A 205 13.36 -17.38 -7.58
C GLY A 205 12.40 -16.35 -7.00
N TYR A 206 12.90 -15.54 -6.06
CA TYR A 206 12.08 -14.51 -5.41
C TYR A 206 12.91 -13.25 -5.12
N ALA A 207 12.28 -12.10 -5.19
CA ALA A 207 12.79 -10.88 -4.57
C ALA A 207 11.63 -10.06 -4.02
N GLN A 208 11.87 -9.38 -2.92
CA GLN A 208 10.86 -8.53 -2.31
C GLN A 208 10.94 -7.12 -2.90
N PRO A 209 9.94 -6.67 -3.70
CA PRO A 209 9.85 -5.27 -4.12
C PRO A 209 9.58 -4.35 -2.93
N TRP A 210 10.05 -3.14 -3.00
CA TRP A 210 9.88 -2.00 -2.09
C TRP A 210 8.80 -2.11 -1.00
N ASN A 211 8.97 -2.80 0.04
CA ASN A 211 8.07 -2.89 1.17
C ASN A 211 8.91 -3.11 2.43
N GLY A 212 8.35 -2.94 3.59
CA GLY A 212 9.04 -3.11 4.84
C GLY A 212 8.65 -4.38 5.60
N ALA A 213 9.28 -4.58 6.72
CA ALA A 213 9.04 -5.74 7.57
C ALA A 213 7.57 -5.93 7.99
N PRO A 214 6.77 -4.89 8.24
CA PRO A 214 5.36 -5.07 8.57
C PRO A 214 4.57 -5.70 7.42
N GLU A 215 4.71 -5.19 6.19
CA GLU A 215 4.01 -5.72 5.01
C GLU A 215 4.48 -7.14 4.69
N TRP A 216 5.79 -7.41 4.82
CA TRP A 216 6.34 -8.76 4.61
C TRP A 216 5.67 -9.80 5.51
N ALA A 217 5.48 -9.45 6.78
CA ALA A 217 4.85 -10.35 7.74
C ALA A 217 3.33 -10.39 7.59
N SER A 218 2.69 -9.28 7.21
CA SER A 218 1.24 -9.19 7.05
C SER A 218 0.71 -10.11 5.95
N TRP A 219 1.50 -10.43 4.92
CA TRP A 219 1.12 -11.40 3.90
C TRP A 219 1.12 -12.85 4.40
N PHE A 220 1.77 -13.13 5.54
CA PHE A 220 1.66 -14.43 6.22
C PHE A 220 0.48 -14.46 7.19
N THR A 221 0.32 -13.39 7.97
CA THR A 221 -0.74 -13.28 8.99
C THR A 221 -1.07 -11.81 9.20
N PRO A 222 -2.35 -11.40 9.15
CA PRO A 222 -2.73 -10.01 9.39
C PRO A 222 -2.38 -9.61 10.83
N GLY A 223 -2.01 -8.34 11.03
CA GLY A 223 -1.65 -7.87 12.36
C GLY A 223 -1.17 -6.43 12.38
N GLN A 224 -0.96 -5.93 13.60
CA GLN A 224 -0.39 -4.62 13.88
C GLN A 224 0.42 -4.66 15.16
N PHE A 225 1.41 -3.78 15.29
CA PHE A 225 2.27 -3.74 16.49
C PHE A 225 1.55 -3.25 17.74
N LEU A 226 0.69 -2.22 17.60
CA LEU A 226 -0.02 -1.64 18.75
C LEU A 226 -1.13 -2.57 19.21
N GLN A 227 -1.07 -2.98 20.48
CA GLN A 227 -2.08 -3.84 21.08
C GLN A 227 -3.37 -3.06 21.40
N SER A 228 -4.44 -3.78 21.70
CA SER A 228 -5.77 -3.22 21.97
C SER A 228 -5.84 -2.29 23.20
N ASP A 229 -4.82 -2.31 24.07
CA ASP A 229 -4.69 -1.39 25.20
C ASP A 229 -4.24 0.03 24.77
N GLY A 230 -3.88 0.19 23.48
CA GLY A 230 -3.42 1.45 22.93
C GLY A 230 -2.02 1.91 23.39
N LYS A 231 -1.25 1.04 24.03
CA LYS A 231 0.05 1.34 24.64
C LYS A 231 1.13 0.30 24.37
N THR A 232 0.79 -0.97 24.50
CA THR A 232 1.75 -2.07 24.39
C THR A 232 2.10 -2.31 22.94
N ILE A 233 3.39 -2.39 22.64
CA ILE A 233 3.92 -2.80 21.34
C ILE A 233 4.35 -4.26 21.41
N ALA A 234 3.82 -5.08 20.52
CA ALA A 234 4.19 -6.48 20.37
C ALA A 234 4.17 -6.90 18.90
N ALA A 235 4.97 -7.88 18.53
CA ALA A 235 4.84 -8.50 17.22
C ALA A 235 3.58 -9.38 17.21
N PRO A 236 2.74 -9.30 16.18
CA PRO A 236 1.65 -10.24 15.98
C PRO A 236 2.12 -11.68 15.89
N ASP A 237 1.24 -12.62 16.23
CA ASP A 237 1.52 -14.05 16.08
C ASP A 237 1.89 -14.39 14.62
N GLY A 238 2.96 -15.16 14.43
CA GLY A 238 3.45 -15.56 13.12
C GLY A 238 4.35 -14.54 12.41
N TRP A 239 4.44 -13.28 12.86
CA TRP A 239 5.29 -12.28 12.22
C TRP A 239 6.79 -12.59 12.37
N VAL A 240 7.18 -13.07 13.53
CA VAL A 240 8.58 -13.48 13.78
C VAL A 240 8.99 -14.63 12.85
N ASP A 241 8.09 -15.59 12.62
CA ASP A 241 8.34 -16.72 11.71
C ASP A 241 8.39 -16.24 10.25
N ALA A 242 7.53 -15.29 9.86
CA ALA A 242 7.56 -14.68 8.55
C ALA A 242 8.90 -13.95 8.31
N TRP A 243 9.37 -13.14 9.25
CA TRP A 243 10.67 -12.48 9.14
C TRP A 243 11.84 -13.47 9.11
N GLN A 244 11.76 -14.58 9.85
CA GLN A 244 12.75 -15.65 9.78
C GLN A 244 12.74 -16.30 8.38
N TRP A 245 11.56 -16.50 7.76
CA TRP A 245 11.44 -17.00 6.39
C TRP A 245 12.20 -16.10 5.39
N TYR A 246 12.08 -14.77 5.47
CA TYR A 246 12.84 -13.85 4.61
C TYR A 246 14.34 -13.89 4.88
N ASN A 247 14.76 -14.01 6.14
CA ASN A 247 16.17 -14.16 6.47
C ASN A 247 16.73 -15.49 5.94
N ASP A 248 15.99 -16.58 6.13
CA ASP A 248 16.37 -17.90 5.60
C ASP A 248 16.42 -17.90 4.07
N ALA A 249 15.48 -17.25 3.40
CA ALA A 249 15.45 -17.09 1.95
C ALA A 249 16.73 -16.46 1.39
N ALA A 250 17.31 -15.49 2.11
CA ALA A 250 18.52 -14.79 1.69
C ALA A 250 19.83 -15.51 2.09
N PHE A 251 19.87 -16.21 3.24
CA PHE A 251 21.14 -16.68 3.83
C PHE A 251 21.25 -18.19 4.04
N LYS A 252 20.15 -18.93 3.93
CA LYS A 252 20.15 -20.38 4.11
C LYS A 252 19.74 -21.12 2.84
N ASP A 253 18.65 -20.70 2.23
CA ASP A 253 18.05 -21.31 1.05
C ASP A 253 18.45 -20.60 -0.25
N TYR A 254 18.98 -19.38 -0.14
CA TYR A 254 19.58 -18.56 -1.20
C TYR A 254 18.67 -18.24 -2.39
N PHE A 255 17.36 -18.33 -2.25
CA PHE A 255 16.42 -18.04 -3.36
C PHE A 255 15.97 -16.57 -3.44
N MET A 256 16.45 -15.73 -2.50
CA MET A 256 16.23 -14.29 -2.49
C MET A 256 17.58 -13.54 -2.39
N PRO A 257 17.78 -12.44 -3.14
CA PRO A 257 19.00 -11.65 -2.97
C PRO A 257 19.02 -10.97 -1.60
N ASN A 258 20.19 -10.96 -0.96
CA ASN A 258 20.40 -10.19 0.25
C ASN A 258 20.51 -8.68 -0.05
N ALA A 259 20.54 -7.84 0.99
CA ALA A 259 20.56 -6.36 0.84
C ALA A 259 21.78 -5.87 0.03
N ASP A 260 22.96 -6.47 0.19
CA ASP A 260 24.16 -6.06 -0.53
C ASP A 260 24.05 -6.41 -2.02
N THR A 261 23.50 -7.58 -2.36
CA THR A 261 23.24 -7.99 -3.73
C THR A 261 22.19 -7.09 -4.37
N SER A 262 21.05 -6.87 -3.69
CA SER A 262 19.95 -6.03 -4.20
C SER A 262 20.39 -4.58 -4.48
N ALA A 263 21.39 -4.07 -3.78
CA ALA A 263 21.89 -2.72 -3.96
C ALA A 263 22.76 -2.55 -5.24
N LEU A 264 23.20 -3.64 -5.87
CA LEU A 264 24.01 -3.58 -7.08
C LEU A 264 23.16 -3.15 -8.29
N GLU A 265 23.79 -2.44 -9.23
CA GLU A 265 23.15 -1.97 -10.47
C GLU A 265 22.57 -3.12 -11.30
N GLU A 266 23.29 -4.22 -11.42
CA GLU A 266 22.85 -5.42 -12.15
C GLU A 266 21.61 -6.11 -11.54
N TRP A 267 21.27 -5.78 -10.29
CA TRP A 267 20.09 -6.24 -9.55
C TRP A 267 19.08 -5.12 -9.28
N GLY A 268 19.15 -4.02 -10.05
CA GLY A 268 18.12 -2.97 -10.05
C GLY A 268 18.15 -2.02 -8.87
N GLN A 269 19.24 -1.98 -8.08
CA GLN A 269 19.42 -1.01 -6.97
C GLN A 269 18.21 -0.98 -6.00
N GLY A 270 17.74 -2.16 -5.59
CA GLY A 270 16.60 -2.31 -4.69
C GLY A 270 15.25 -2.59 -5.39
N ASN A 271 15.20 -2.55 -6.73
CA ASN A 271 14.06 -2.98 -7.51
C ASN A 271 14.45 -4.13 -8.46
N ALA A 272 14.61 -5.32 -7.90
CA ALA A 272 15.22 -6.43 -8.63
C ALA A 272 14.28 -7.09 -9.67
N PHE A 273 12.97 -7.12 -9.44
CA PHE A 273 12.02 -7.83 -10.30
C PHE A 273 12.06 -7.34 -11.77
N PRO A 274 12.08 -6.02 -12.07
CA PRO A 274 12.16 -5.52 -13.44
C PRO A 274 13.48 -5.81 -14.17
N THR A 275 14.51 -6.32 -13.48
CA THR A 275 15.79 -6.67 -14.14
C THR A 275 15.68 -7.87 -15.09
N GLY A 276 14.57 -8.60 -15.02
CA GLY A 276 14.37 -9.82 -15.80
C GLY A 276 15.05 -11.06 -15.20
N LYS A 277 15.66 -10.96 -14.01
CA LYS A 277 16.42 -12.04 -13.35
C LYS A 277 15.72 -12.57 -12.08
N ILE A 278 14.48 -12.16 -11.84
CA ILE A 278 13.69 -12.55 -10.67
C ILE A 278 12.40 -13.21 -11.14
N ALA A 279 12.10 -14.39 -10.60
CA ALA A 279 10.93 -15.15 -11.03
C ALA A 279 9.63 -14.71 -10.34
N MET A 280 9.68 -14.35 -9.07
CA MET A 280 8.50 -13.98 -8.27
C MET A 280 8.78 -12.79 -7.34
N GLY A 281 7.70 -12.07 -6.97
CA GLY A 281 7.76 -11.02 -5.95
C GLY A 281 6.38 -10.62 -5.48
N GLN A 282 6.15 -10.53 -4.16
CA GLN A 282 4.88 -10.09 -3.59
C GLN A 282 4.82 -8.57 -3.49
N SER A 283 3.78 -7.94 -4.00
CA SER A 283 3.57 -6.50 -3.89
C SER A 283 2.11 -6.14 -4.14
N TYR A 284 1.84 -4.86 -4.22
CA TYR A 284 0.50 -4.29 -4.42
C TYR A 284 0.28 -3.85 -5.86
N THR A 285 -0.97 -3.56 -6.23
CA THR A 285 -1.34 -3.09 -7.58
C THR A 285 -0.54 -1.86 -8.02
N TRP A 286 -0.17 -0.95 -7.10
CA TRP A 286 0.63 0.23 -7.44
C TRP A 286 1.99 -0.12 -8.06
N TYR A 287 2.53 -1.31 -7.79
CA TYR A 287 3.81 -1.74 -8.35
C TYR A 287 3.80 -1.90 -9.87
N THR A 288 2.62 -1.94 -10.51
CA THR A 288 2.48 -1.94 -11.98
C THR A 288 3.09 -0.70 -12.65
N CYS A 289 3.30 0.41 -11.91
CA CYS A 289 4.03 1.58 -12.42
C CYS A 289 5.49 1.27 -12.77
N CYS A 290 6.07 0.27 -12.11
CA CYS A 290 7.51 0.19 -11.89
C CYS A 290 8.10 -1.14 -12.37
N LEU A 291 7.38 -1.86 -13.24
CA LEU A 291 7.81 -3.13 -13.84
C LEU A 291 8.87 -2.93 -14.93
N GLY A 292 8.92 -1.74 -15.53
CA GLY A 292 9.92 -1.35 -16.54
C GLY A 292 9.71 -2.04 -17.90
N ASP A 293 10.42 -1.52 -18.91
CA ASP A 293 10.31 -2.00 -20.28
C ASP A 293 11.03 -3.35 -20.52
N VAL A 294 11.93 -3.75 -19.62
CA VAL A 294 12.73 -4.98 -19.75
C VAL A 294 11.87 -6.23 -19.71
N LEU A 295 10.79 -6.23 -18.91
CA LEU A 295 9.88 -7.36 -18.82
C LEU A 295 8.96 -7.45 -20.04
N GLY A 296 8.64 -6.33 -20.69
CA GLY A 296 7.67 -6.31 -21.78
C GLY A 296 6.35 -6.94 -21.33
N GLU A 297 5.93 -7.98 -22.03
CA GLU A 297 4.73 -8.76 -21.72
C GLU A 297 5.01 -10.00 -20.83
N ASP A 298 6.26 -10.24 -20.44
CA ASP A 298 6.65 -11.43 -19.65
C ASP A 298 6.48 -11.22 -18.15
N TRP A 299 5.26 -10.95 -17.72
CA TRP A 299 4.84 -10.97 -16.32
C TRP A 299 3.33 -11.18 -16.21
N ASN A 300 2.91 -11.75 -15.12
CA ASN A 300 1.51 -11.89 -14.73
C ASN A 300 1.38 -11.88 -13.21
N ILE A 301 0.17 -12.07 -12.70
CA ILE A 301 -0.12 -12.09 -11.27
C ILE A 301 -0.76 -13.41 -10.85
N ALA A 302 -0.53 -13.77 -9.60
CA ALA A 302 -1.05 -14.96 -8.95
C ALA A 302 -1.62 -14.61 -7.56
N PRO A 303 -2.47 -15.44 -6.98
CA PRO A 303 -2.97 -15.23 -5.62
C PRO A 303 -1.85 -15.06 -4.60
N THR A 304 -2.09 -14.27 -3.55
CA THR A 304 -1.24 -14.27 -2.36
C THR A 304 -1.17 -15.69 -1.80
N PRO A 305 0.04 -16.22 -1.51
CA PRO A 305 0.19 -17.55 -0.94
C PRO A 305 -0.44 -17.65 0.45
N SER A 306 -0.97 -18.81 0.79
CA SER A 306 -1.49 -19.08 2.12
C SER A 306 -0.35 -19.33 3.13
N ASN A 307 -0.62 -19.05 4.40
CA ASN A 307 0.20 -19.46 5.52
C ASN A 307 -0.64 -20.34 6.45
N ASN A 308 -0.27 -21.61 6.63
CA ASN A 308 -1.03 -22.57 7.43
C ASN A 308 -2.53 -22.62 7.04
N GLY A 309 -2.83 -22.56 5.74
CA GLY A 309 -4.20 -22.59 5.20
C GLY A 309 -4.97 -21.26 5.29
N THR A 310 -4.34 -20.20 5.83
CA THR A 310 -4.92 -18.86 5.88
C THR A 310 -4.29 -17.97 4.81
N ILE A 311 -5.12 -17.24 4.06
CA ILE A 311 -4.68 -16.24 3.09
C ILE A 311 -4.80 -14.86 3.74
N SER A 312 -3.74 -14.07 3.67
CA SER A 312 -3.70 -12.71 4.18
C SER A 312 -3.48 -11.71 3.04
N ASN A 313 -4.54 -11.02 2.67
CA ASN A 313 -4.53 -10.00 1.62
C ASN A 313 -4.41 -8.62 2.26
N ASP A 314 -3.17 -8.20 2.56
CA ASP A 314 -2.94 -6.84 3.04
C ASP A 314 -3.29 -5.82 1.96
N LEU A 315 -3.79 -4.66 2.38
CA LEU A 315 -4.31 -3.61 1.50
C LEU A 315 -3.62 -2.29 1.80
N ASN A 316 -2.98 -1.72 0.80
CA ASN A 316 -2.67 -0.30 0.81
C ASN A 316 -3.87 0.50 0.28
N ALA A 317 -4.11 1.66 0.84
CA ALA A 317 -5.21 2.51 0.42
C ALA A 317 -4.89 3.98 0.62
N ASP A 318 -5.36 4.80 -0.32
CA ASP A 318 -5.30 6.24 -0.25
C ASP A 318 -6.67 6.82 0.08
N THR A 319 -6.67 7.95 0.76
CA THR A 319 -7.87 8.67 1.19
C THR A 319 -7.68 10.17 1.08
N PHE A 320 -8.77 10.90 1.24
CA PHE A 320 -8.77 12.30 1.63
C PHE A 320 -9.08 12.41 3.13
N ARG A 321 -8.50 13.41 3.79
CA ARG A 321 -8.69 13.73 5.21
C ARG A 321 -9.22 15.14 5.36
N ILE A 322 -9.94 15.40 6.44
CA ILE A 322 -10.32 16.76 6.83
C ILE A 322 -9.51 17.13 8.07
N SER A 323 -8.86 18.30 8.06
CA SER A 323 -8.11 18.77 9.23
C SER A 323 -9.05 19.06 10.40
N ALA A 324 -8.67 18.65 11.61
CA ALA A 324 -9.43 18.92 12.83
C ALA A 324 -9.59 20.43 13.09
N GLY A 325 -8.67 21.25 12.59
CA GLY A 325 -8.74 22.73 12.70
C GLY A 325 -9.50 23.43 11.58
N SER A 326 -10.12 22.71 10.64
CA SER A 326 -10.98 23.31 9.60
C SER A 326 -12.12 24.11 10.23
N LYS A 327 -12.39 25.29 9.68
CA LYS A 327 -13.50 26.16 10.12
C LYS A 327 -14.82 25.83 9.43
N HIS A 328 -14.75 25.01 8.36
CA HIS A 328 -15.85 24.66 7.49
C HIS A 328 -15.95 23.15 7.26
N PRO A 329 -16.07 22.33 8.35
CA PRO A 329 -15.99 20.87 8.25
C PRO A 329 -17.11 20.25 7.40
N LYS A 330 -18.30 20.86 7.36
CA LYS A 330 -19.43 20.36 6.55
C LYS A 330 -19.17 20.58 5.07
N GLU A 331 -18.77 21.78 4.69
CA GLU A 331 -18.45 22.15 3.32
C GLU A 331 -17.20 21.39 2.83
N ALA A 332 -16.22 21.18 3.71
CA ALA A 332 -15.05 20.33 3.43
C ALA A 332 -15.46 18.86 3.17
N PHE A 333 -16.45 18.35 3.91
CA PHE A 333 -16.99 17.01 3.68
C PHE A 333 -17.76 16.91 2.37
N GLU A 334 -18.55 17.93 2.01
CA GLU A 334 -19.23 17.99 0.71
C GLU A 334 -18.21 17.94 -0.44
N PHE A 335 -17.14 18.73 -0.37
CA PHE A 335 -16.06 18.68 -1.36
C PHE A 335 -15.33 17.33 -1.36
N MET A 336 -15.04 16.76 -0.18
CA MET A 336 -14.44 15.45 -0.07
C MET A 336 -15.30 14.36 -0.73
N THR A 337 -16.61 14.37 -0.53
CA THR A 337 -17.51 13.39 -1.18
C THR A 337 -17.58 13.57 -2.69
N TYR A 338 -17.43 14.79 -3.21
CA TYR A 338 -17.28 15.05 -4.63
C TYR A 338 -15.98 14.44 -5.18
N LEU A 339 -14.84 14.57 -4.47
CA LEU A 339 -13.58 13.96 -4.84
C LEU A 339 -13.66 12.42 -4.86
N LEU A 340 -14.39 11.84 -3.89
CA LEU A 340 -14.60 10.39 -3.79
C LEU A 340 -15.66 9.87 -4.78
N GLY A 341 -16.48 10.73 -5.30
CA GLY A 341 -17.61 10.42 -6.16
C GLY A 341 -17.40 10.85 -7.61
N GLU A 342 -17.96 11.99 -7.97
CA GLU A 342 -18.01 12.48 -9.36
C GLU A 342 -16.63 12.71 -9.98
N ALA A 343 -15.67 13.24 -9.19
CA ALA A 343 -14.31 13.50 -9.65
C ALA A 343 -13.40 12.27 -9.62
N SER A 344 -13.80 11.18 -8.92
CA SER A 344 -12.91 10.07 -8.61
C SER A 344 -12.32 9.39 -9.85
N ALA A 345 -13.13 9.08 -10.85
CA ALA A 345 -12.67 8.39 -12.05
C ALA A 345 -11.58 9.19 -12.79
N LYS A 346 -11.74 10.51 -12.89
CA LYS A 346 -10.77 11.42 -13.53
C LYS A 346 -9.45 11.44 -12.76
N LEU A 347 -9.52 11.51 -11.44
CA LEU A 347 -8.34 11.53 -10.57
C LEU A 347 -7.63 10.17 -10.53
N LEU A 348 -8.37 9.06 -10.44
CA LEU A 348 -7.79 7.71 -10.34
C LEU A 348 -7.03 7.31 -11.60
N VAL A 349 -7.47 7.73 -12.78
CA VAL A 349 -6.75 7.48 -14.04
C VAL A 349 -5.35 8.08 -14.00
N ILE A 350 -5.20 9.33 -13.54
CA ILE A 350 -3.89 9.98 -13.47
C ILE A 350 -3.04 9.50 -12.28
N TYR A 351 -3.68 8.99 -11.24
CA TYR A 351 -2.98 8.48 -10.05
C TYR A 351 -2.61 6.99 -10.18
N GLY A 352 -3.19 6.27 -11.14
CA GLY A 352 -2.97 4.84 -11.32
C GLY A 352 -3.53 3.98 -10.17
N GLY A 353 -4.49 4.50 -9.43
CA GLY A 353 -5.12 3.83 -8.30
C GLY A 353 -6.39 3.08 -8.70
N MET A 354 -6.55 1.85 -8.21
CA MET A 354 -7.80 1.12 -8.40
C MET A 354 -8.93 1.82 -7.63
N PRO A 355 -10.10 2.04 -8.26
CA PRO A 355 -11.26 2.60 -7.56
C PRO A 355 -11.64 1.78 -6.32
N ALA A 356 -11.83 2.44 -5.19
CA ALA A 356 -12.29 1.78 -3.99
C ALA A 356 -13.75 1.29 -4.10
N ARG A 357 -14.56 1.93 -4.96
CA ARG A 357 -15.92 1.48 -5.24
C ARG A 357 -15.91 0.34 -6.26
N ALA A 358 -16.50 -0.78 -5.90
CA ALA A 358 -16.53 -1.98 -6.75
C ALA A 358 -17.19 -1.72 -8.14
N ALA A 359 -18.21 -0.87 -8.19
CA ALA A 359 -18.90 -0.53 -9.44
C ALA A 359 -18.02 0.16 -10.49
N ASP A 360 -16.91 0.79 -10.08
CA ASP A 360 -16.03 1.53 -10.98
C ASP A 360 -14.79 0.71 -11.41
N GLN A 361 -14.60 -0.49 -10.86
CA GLN A 361 -13.38 -1.29 -11.05
C GLN A 361 -13.28 -1.88 -12.46
N ASP A 362 -14.38 -2.32 -13.05
CA ASP A 362 -14.33 -2.92 -14.39
C ASP A 362 -13.84 -1.94 -15.46
N ALA A 363 -14.24 -0.68 -15.38
CA ALA A 363 -13.74 0.37 -16.28
C ALA A 363 -12.24 0.64 -16.08
N PHE A 364 -11.78 0.62 -14.82
CA PHE A 364 -10.36 0.77 -14.48
C PHE A 364 -9.51 -0.39 -15.04
N PHE A 365 -9.94 -1.64 -14.83
CA PHE A 365 -9.21 -2.80 -15.33
C PHE A 365 -9.22 -2.90 -16.86
N ALA A 366 -10.29 -2.45 -17.54
CA ALA A 366 -10.28 -2.33 -18.99
C ALA A 366 -9.18 -1.37 -19.50
N THR A 367 -8.92 -0.28 -18.76
CA THR A 367 -7.80 0.63 -19.09
C THR A 367 -6.44 -0.05 -18.86
N LEU A 368 -6.32 -0.91 -17.84
CA LEU A 368 -5.09 -1.68 -17.60
C LEU A 368 -4.89 -2.75 -18.66
N ASP A 369 -5.95 -3.39 -19.18
CA ASP A 369 -5.87 -4.35 -20.29
C ASP A 369 -5.35 -3.69 -21.58
N GLU A 370 -5.71 -2.44 -21.84
CA GLU A 370 -5.14 -1.67 -22.95
C GLU A 370 -3.65 -1.38 -22.77
N LYS A 371 -3.24 -1.11 -21.53
CA LYS A 371 -1.84 -0.84 -21.18
C LYS A 371 -0.98 -2.11 -21.13
N PHE A 372 -1.55 -3.23 -20.74
CA PHE A 372 -0.89 -4.52 -20.53
C PHE A 372 -1.57 -5.63 -21.38
N PRO A 373 -1.32 -5.67 -22.70
CA PRO A 373 -2.08 -6.50 -23.63
C PRO A 373 -1.80 -8.02 -23.52
N GLN A 374 -0.83 -8.43 -22.69
CA GLN A 374 -0.50 -9.84 -22.45
C GLN A 374 -1.61 -10.64 -21.71
N GLY A 375 -2.69 -9.98 -21.27
CA GLY A 375 -3.79 -10.65 -20.59
C GLY A 375 -3.50 -10.94 -19.11
N VAL A 376 -3.23 -9.89 -18.33
CA VAL A 376 -3.07 -10.00 -16.87
C VAL A 376 -4.39 -10.41 -16.21
N ASN A 377 -4.35 -11.38 -15.32
CA ASN A 377 -5.55 -11.87 -14.63
C ASN A 377 -5.98 -10.94 -13.49
N TRP A 378 -6.62 -9.82 -13.82
CA TRP A 378 -7.09 -8.83 -12.83
C TRP A 378 -8.19 -9.32 -11.90
N ASP A 379 -8.82 -10.47 -12.16
CA ASP A 379 -9.77 -11.08 -11.22
C ASP A 379 -9.09 -11.47 -9.90
N ILE A 380 -7.79 -11.75 -9.92
CA ILE A 380 -6.99 -11.94 -8.70
C ILE A 380 -6.95 -10.65 -7.87
N ALA A 381 -6.72 -9.49 -8.50
CA ALA A 381 -6.70 -8.20 -7.81
C ALA A 381 -8.07 -7.86 -7.21
N LYS A 382 -9.16 -8.11 -7.96
CA LYS A 382 -10.54 -7.93 -7.47
C LYS A 382 -10.85 -8.85 -6.30
N ALA A 383 -10.44 -10.12 -6.39
CA ALA A 383 -10.63 -11.10 -5.32
C ALA A 383 -9.80 -10.77 -4.08
N SER A 384 -8.55 -10.32 -4.25
CA SER A 384 -7.72 -9.84 -3.15
C SER A 384 -8.39 -8.68 -2.42
N TYR A 385 -8.89 -7.68 -3.15
CA TYR A 385 -9.58 -6.53 -2.57
C TYR A 385 -10.86 -6.92 -1.85
N ALA A 386 -11.68 -7.78 -2.45
CA ALA A 386 -12.93 -8.25 -1.83
C ALA A 386 -12.71 -9.04 -0.54
N ASN A 387 -11.53 -9.66 -0.40
CA ASN A 387 -11.12 -10.45 0.76
C ASN A 387 -9.94 -9.79 1.52
N ALA A 388 -9.82 -8.46 1.43
CA ALA A 388 -8.78 -7.73 2.14
C ALA A 388 -8.85 -7.99 3.65
N THR A 389 -7.69 -8.16 4.27
CA THR A 389 -7.57 -8.47 5.70
C THR A 389 -7.27 -7.22 6.52
N THR A 390 -7.70 -7.22 7.77
CA THR A 390 -7.45 -6.18 8.76
C THR A 390 -6.87 -6.79 10.03
N PRO A 391 -6.09 -6.01 10.81
CA PRO A 391 -5.63 -4.65 10.52
C PRO A 391 -4.58 -4.62 9.41
N SER A 392 -4.44 -3.48 8.73
CA SER A 392 -3.35 -3.27 7.77
C SER A 392 -2.00 -3.21 8.47
N ALA A 393 -0.95 -3.64 7.78
CA ALA A 393 0.45 -3.51 8.21
C ALA A 393 0.87 -2.06 8.51
N GLU A 394 0.22 -1.08 7.87
CA GLU A 394 0.43 0.35 8.09
C GLU A 394 -0.37 0.94 9.25
N ALA A 395 -1.00 0.11 10.09
CA ALA A 395 -1.78 0.58 11.23
C ALA A 395 -0.96 1.51 12.15
N TYR A 396 -1.66 2.42 12.80
CA TYR A 396 -1.05 3.45 13.64
C TYR A 396 -0.22 2.86 14.80
N ILE A 397 0.91 3.51 15.07
CA ILE A 397 1.75 3.32 16.25
C ILE A 397 1.99 4.71 16.86
N PRO A 398 2.00 4.88 18.20
CA PRO A 398 2.39 6.15 18.84
C PRO A 398 3.76 6.62 18.33
N ASN A 399 3.97 7.93 18.22
CA ASN A 399 5.14 8.54 17.62
C ASN A 399 5.45 7.98 16.20
N TYR A 400 4.40 7.87 15.39
CA TYR A 400 4.38 7.13 14.13
C TYR A 400 5.59 7.39 13.22
N LEU A 401 5.99 8.64 13.06
CA LEU A 401 7.08 9.01 12.13
C LEU A 401 8.43 8.42 12.56
N LYS A 402 8.73 8.49 13.85
CA LYS A 402 9.97 7.93 14.42
C LYS A 402 9.91 6.41 14.46
N ALA A 403 8.75 5.85 14.82
CA ALA A 403 8.51 4.41 14.81
C ALA A 403 8.67 3.83 13.40
N ARG A 404 8.04 4.46 12.41
CA ARG A 404 8.14 4.06 11.01
C ARG A 404 9.58 4.15 10.49
N ASP A 405 10.27 5.25 10.77
CA ASP A 405 11.68 5.39 10.36
C ASP A 405 12.54 4.28 10.96
N TYR A 406 12.39 3.97 12.24
CA TYR A 406 13.10 2.86 12.88
C TYR A 406 12.77 1.49 12.26
N ILE A 407 11.49 1.22 11.94
CA ILE A 407 11.07 -0.03 11.30
C ILE A 407 11.68 -0.17 9.90
N TYR A 408 11.59 0.88 9.06
CA TYR A 408 11.93 0.77 7.65
C TYR A 408 13.42 1.04 7.38
N SER A 409 14.08 1.90 8.16
CA SER A 409 15.48 2.27 7.93
C SER A 409 16.47 1.45 8.77
N ASP A 410 16.03 0.90 9.93
CA ASP A 410 16.90 0.11 10.80
C ASP A 410 16.53 -1.37 10.82
N PHE A 411 15.26 -1.72 11.11
CA PHE A 411 14.86 -3.11 11.31
C PHE A 411 14.74 -3.88 9.99
N THR A 412 14.01 -3.35 9.01
CA THR A 412 13.79 -4.03 7.72
C THR A 412 15.12 -4.43 7.04
N PRO A 413 16.13 -3.53 6.92
CA PRO A 413 17.40 -3.93 6.34
C PRO A 413 18.16 -4.99 7.12
N LYS A 414 17.95 -5.10 8.44
CA LYS A 414 18.59 -6.16 9.26
C LYS A 414 18.17 -7.57 8.82
N LEU A 415 16.91 -7.72 8.40
CA LEU A 415 16.38 -9.03 7.99
C LEU A 415 17.08 -9.58 6.75
N THR A 416 17.69 -8.73 5.93
CA THR A 416 18.35 -9.15 4.68
C THR A 416 19.85 -8.77 4.62
N LYS A 417 20.42 -8.24 5.72
CA LYS A 417 21.84 -7.82 5.76
C LYS A 417 22.80 -8.95 6.15
N ALA A 418 22.37 -9.84 7.06
CA ALA A 418 23.15 -10.97 7.54
C ALA A 418 22.23 -12.07 8.06
N ALA A 419 22.74 -13.30 8.13
CA ALA A 419 22.06 -14.38 8.83
C ALA A 419 21.79 -14.00 10.29
N LEU A 420 20.55 -14.16 10.75
CA LEU A 420 20.05 -13.63 12.02
C LEU A 420 19.16 -14.67 12.71
N ASN A 421 19.29 -14.81 14.02
CA ASN A 421 18.23 -15.38 14.83
C ASN A 421 17.18 -14.29 15.05
N VAL A 422 16.16 -14.30 14.21
CA VAL A 422 15.15 -13.21 14.17
C VAL A 422 14.39 -13.15 15.50
N SER A 423 14.01 -14.30 16.07
CA SER A 423 13.28 -14.33 17.34
C SER A 423 14.06 -13.66 18.49
N ASP A 424 15.35 -13.97 18.61
CA ASP A 424 16.21 -13.36 19.63
C ASP A 424 16.36 -11.85 19.41
N TYR A 425 16.61 -11.42 18.18
CA TYR A 425 16.77 -10.01 17.84
C TYR A 425 15.47 -9.21 18.08
N VAL A 426 14.33 -9.75 17.64
CA VAL A 426 13.01 -9.10 17.82
C VAL A 426 12.70 -8.95 19.30
N THR A 427 12.87 -10.00 20.09
CA THR A 427 12.53 -10.00 21.53
C THR A 427 13.45 -9.09 22.34
N ASN A 428 14.75 -9.15 22.09
CA ASN A 428 15.74 -8.51 22.97
C ASN A 428 16.22 -7.13 22.46
N THR A 429 15.92 -6.77 21.21
CA THR A 429 16.42 -5.53 20.60
C THR A 429 15.31 -4.71 19.96
N PHE A 430 14.61 -5.28 18.98
CA PHE A 430 13.68 -4.52 18.14
C PHE A 430 12.44 -4.04 18.92
N LEU A 431 11.68 -4.95 19.54
CA LEU A 431 10.46 -4.59 20.27
C LEU A 431 10.71 -3.67 21.47
N PRO A 432 11.75 -3.88 22.31
CA PRO A 432 12.07 -2.93 23.37
C PRO A 432 12.37 -1.53 22.87
N ALA A 433 13.10 -1.39 21.76
CA ALA A 433 13.40 -0.10 21.16
C ALA A 433 12.16 0.56 20.55
N LEU A 434 11.30 -0.21 19.87
CA LEU A 434 10.06 0.30 19.30
C LEU A 434 9.07 0.73 20.41
N GLN A 435 8.99 -0.01 21.52
CA GLN A 435 8.22 0.39 22.70
C GLN A 435 8.73 1.71 23.30
N ALA A 436 10.06 1.85 23.43
CA ALA A 436 10.64 3.09 23.94
C ALA A 436 10.31 4.30 23.05
N ILE A 437 10.31 4.11 21.71
CA ILE A 437 9.87 5.15 20.76
C ILE A 437 8.39 5.48 20.95
N ALA A 438 7.53 4.47 21.10
CA ALA A 438 6.11 4.68 21.33
C ALA A 438 5.84 5.44 22.65
N ASP A 439 6.60 5.16 23.70
CA ASP A 439 6.47 5.79 25.01
C ASP A 439 6.94 7.26 25.02
N GLU A 440 7.77 7.70 24.06
CA GLU A 440 8.20 9.11 23.94
C GLU A 440 7.09 10.04 23.41
N ALA A 441 5.97 9.52 22.94
CA ALA A 441 4.90 10.31 22.31
C ALA A 441 4.01 11.06 23.32
N GLU A 442 4.19 10.85 24.60
CA GLU A 442 3.51 11.53 25.70
C GLU A 442 4.35 12.72 26.22
#